data_43a440120b491993213670c0703f98f4
#
_entry.id   43a440120b491993213670c0703f98f4
#
_cell.length_a   1.000
_cell.length_b   1.000
_cell.length_c   1.000
_cell.angle_alpha   90.00
_cell.angle_beta   90.00
_cell.angle_gamma   90.00
#
_symmetry.space_group_name_H-M   'P 1'
#
loop_
_entity.id
_entity.type
_entity.pdbx_description
1 polymer ?
#
loop_
_entity_poly.entity_id
_entity_poly.type
_entity_poly.pdbx_seq_one_letter_code
_entity_poly.pdbx_strand_id
1 'polypeptide(L)'
;MIGVKIFSLETLMGVRPAEVRLMGDFVLSFNLTAGVIIWPFVFVTSDIINEYFGKPGVRKISFLTAGLITYVFVAIFLVTELPPADFWLQINGTDPKGLPFDINYAFSTIFRQGLGIILGSITAFLVGQLLDVYTFQWIRSMTGSKNLWLRATGSTIVSQFVDSFVVLGVAFYLFGNWSLSQVVAVGIINYVYKFVIAILLTPLLYVAHGLIDLYLGKEIAIELTEKAQASK
;
A
#
# COMPACT_ATOMS: atom_id res chain seq x y z
N MET A 1 1.81 8.93 -3.55
CA MET A 1 2.82 9.97 -3.26
C MET A 1 3.82 9.55 -2.19
N ILE A 2 3.39 9.16 -0.97
CA ILE A 2 4.30 8.79 0.13
C ILE A 2 5.22 7.61 -0.23
N GLY A 3 4.75 6.63 -0.99
CA GLY A 3 5.49 5.43 -1.36
C GLY A 3 6.70 5.63 -2.28
N VAL A 4 6.88 6.83 -2.84
CA VAL A 4 8.04 7.14 -3.70
C VAL A 4 9.31 7.35 -2.89
N LYS A 5 9.19 7.80 -1.64
CA LYS A 5 10.33 7.92 -0.75
C LYS A 5 10.79 6.52 -0.32
N ILE A 6 12.07 6.25 -0.50
CA ILE A 6 12.72 5.04 -0.01
C ILE A 6 13.57 5.41 1.19
N PHE A 7 13.51 4.61 2.24
CA PHE A 7 14.33 4.79 3.41
C PHE A 7 15.07 3.51 3.76
N SER A 8 16.23 3.63 4.41
CA SER A 8 17.07 2.52 4.81
C SER A 8 16.81 2.14 6.26
N LEU A 9 16.42 0.89 6.50
CA LEU A 9 16.34 0.32 7.85
C LEU A 9 17.73 0.26 8.53
N GLU A 10 18.78 -0.01 7.75
CA GLU A 10 20.16 -0.03 8.28
C GLU A 10 20.53 1.32 8.89
N THR A 11 20.20 2.41 8.19
CA THR A 11 20.46 3.77 8.69
C THR A 11 19.59 4.10 9.89
N LEU A 12 18.33 3.64 9.90
CA LEU A 12 17.39 3.89 11.01
C LEU A 12 17.79 3.13 12.29
N MET A 13 18.22 1.88 12.14
CA MET A 13 18.56 1.01 13.27
C MET A 13 20.03 1.13 13.71
N GLY A 14 20.87 1.78 12.91
CA GLY A 14 22.32 1.87 13.14
C GLY A 14 23.08 0.55 12.93
N VAL A 15 22.38 -0.52 12.54
CA VAL A 15 22.97 -1.84 12.29
C VAL A 15 22.37 -2.48 11.05
N ARG A 16 23.17 -3.29 10.34
CA ARG A 16 22.68 -4.13 9.25
C ARG A 16 22.07 -5.41 9.83
N PRO A 17 20.78 -5.72 9.60
CA PRO A 17 20.13 -6.90 10.19
C PRO A 17 20.76 -8.23 9.76
N ALA A 18 21.18 -8.33 8.48
CA ALA A 18 21.83 -9.53 7.94
C ALA A 18 22.62 -9.19 6.67
N GLU A 19 23.61 -10.00 6.35
CA GLU A 19 24.33 -9.92 5.08
C GLU A 19 23.81 -11.03 4.16
N VAL A 20 22.88 -10.68 3.26
CA VAL A 20 22.26 -11.63 2.34
C VAL A 20 22.66 -11.26 0.92
N ARG A 21 23.27 -12.20 0.21
CA ARG A 21 23.61 -12.06 -1.22
C ARG A 21 22.44 -12.54 -2.06
N LEU A 22 22.03 -11.72 -3.01
CA LEU A 22 20.96 -12.00 -3.97
C LEU A 22 21.51 -11.89 -5.39
N MET A 23 21.14 -12.82 -6.27
CA MET A 23 21.42 -12.77 -7.71
C MET A 23 22.91 -12.43 -8.03
N GLY A 24 23.85 -13.25 -7.55
CA GLY A 24 25.28 -13.05 -7.70
C GLY A 24 25.89 -12.16 -6.60
N ASP A 25 26.55 -11.07 -6.99
CA ASP A 25 27.25 -10.19 -6.05
C ASP A 25 26.37 -9.10 -5.44
N PHE A 26 25.06 -9.06 -5.77
CA PHE A 26 24.16 -8.08 -5.22
C PHE A 26 23.85 -8.39 -3.75
N VAL A 27 24.31 -7.51 -2.86
CA VAL A 27 24.03 -7.61 -1.43
C VAL A 27 22.66 -6.93 -1.14
N LEU A 28 21.78 -7.67 -0.47
CA LEU A 28 20.46 -7.17 -0.07
C LEU A 28 20.62 -5.94 0.82
N SER A 29 20.15 -4.79 0.33
CA SER A 29 20.02 -3.58 1.13
C SER A 29 18.63 -3.53 1.77
N PHE A 30 18.57 -3.31 3.08
CA PHE A 30 17.29 -3.26 3.81
C PHE A 30 16.58 -1.93 3.61
N ASN A 31 16.12 -1.70 2.38
CA ASN A 31 15.41 -0.50 1.97
C ASN A 31 13.91 -0.79 1.88
N LEU A 32 13.11 0.15 2.39
CA LEU A 32 11.66 0.10 2.37
C LEU A 32 11.07 1.33 1.68
N THR A 33 9.94 1.15 1.03
CA THR A 33 9.13 2.28 0.57
C THR A 33 8.39 2.91 1.75
N ALA A 34 8.31 4.24 1.83
CA ALA A 34 7.63 4.93 2.94
C ALA A 34 6.13 4.61 3.03
N GLY A 35 5.54 4.07 1.96
CA GLY A 35 4.16 3.58 1.97
C GLY A 35 3.88 2.48 2.99
N VAL A 36 4.89 1.71 3.41
CA VAL A 36 4.73 0.65 4.41
C VAL A 36 4.31 1.18 5.78
N ILE A 37 4.56 2.47 6.09
CA ILE A 37 4.17 3.08 7.36
C ILE A 37 2.65 3.18 7.49
N ILE A 38 1.94 3.42 6.38
CA ILE A 38 0.48 3.54 6.38
C ILE A 38 -0.19 2.17 6.20
N TRP A 39 0.56 1.19 5.71
CA TRP A 39 0.03 -0.12 5.39
C TRP A 39 -0.73 -0.82 6.54
N PRO A 40 -0.35 -0.72 7.83
CA PRO A 40 -1.11 -1.32 8.93
C PRO A 40 -2.58 -0.89 8.98
N PHE A 41 -2.87 0.38 8.70
CA PHE A 41 -4.24 0.90 8.64
C PHE A 41 -5.01 0.32 7.45
N VAL A 42 -4.34 0.21 6.30
CA VAL A 42 -4.94 -0.41 5.10
C VAL A 42 -5.27 -1.87 5.37
N PHE A 43 -4.36 -2.61 6.03
CA PHE A 43 -4.56 -4.01 6.38
C PHE A 43 -5.81 -4.21 7.25
N VAL A 44 -5.90 -3.50 8.38
CA VAL A 44 -7.05 -3.60 9.30
C VAL A 44 -8.35 -3.22 8.60
N THR A 45 -8.35 -2.12 7.84
CA THR A 45 -9.54 -1.65 7.12
C THR A 45 -9.99 -2.63 6.05
N SER A 46 -9.05 -3.19 5.27
CA SER A 46 -9.36 -4.20 4.25
C SER A 46 -9.98 -5.45 4.84
N ASP A 47 -9.47 -5.92 5.99
CA ASP A 47 -10.00 -7.09 6.68
C ASP A 47 -11.44 -6.87 7.15
N ILE A 48 -11.72 -5.72 7.78
CA ILE A 48 -13.08 -5.33 8.20
C ILE A 48 -14.03 -5.30 6.98
N ILE A 49 -13.62 -4.70 5.87
CA ILE A 49 -14.44 -4.63 4.67
C ILE A 49 -14.70 -6.05 4.11
N ASN A 50 -13.68 -6.91 4.09
CA ASN A 50 -13.80 -8.29 3.64
C ASN A 50 -14.78 -9.10 4.50
N GLU A 51 -14.72 -8.93 5.83
CA GLU A 51 -15.56 -9.69 6.76
C GLU A 51 -17.04 -9.30 6.67
N TYR A 52 -17.36 -7.99 6.70
CA TYR A 52 -18.75 -7.51 6.80
C TYR A 52 -19.42 -7.22 5.45
N PHE A 53 -18.65 -6.93 4.41
CA PHE A 53 -19.20 -6.54 3.09
C PHE A 53 -18.85 -7.51 1.97
N GLY A 54 -17.91 -8.44 2.17
CA GLY A 54 -17.53 -9.46 1.20
C GLY A 54 -17.04 -8.92 -0.15
N LYS A 55 -17.02 -9.79 -1.17
CA LYS A 55 -16.55 -9.44 -2.53
C LYS A 55 -17.24 -8.21 -3.13
N PRO A 56 -18.58 -8.06 -3.09
CA PRO A 56 -19.23 -6.89 -3.70
C PRO A 56 -18.81 -5.59 -3.04
N GLY A 57 -18.68 -5.57 -1.70
CA GLY A 57 -18.25 -4.39 -0.95
C GLY A 57 -16.82 -4.00 -1.29
N VAL A 58 -15.88 -4.95 -1.21
CA VAL A 58 -14.47 -4.71 -1.56
C VAL A 58 -14.36 -4.22 -3.00
N ARG A 59 -15.02 -4.89 -3.95
CA ARG A 59 -14.98 -4.50 -5.36
C ARG A 59 -15.49 -3.06 -5.58
N LYS A 60 -16.63 -2.71 -4.97
CA LYS A 60 -17.20 -1.36 -5.07
C LYS A 60 -16.27 -0.30 -4.50
N ILE A 61 -15.71 -0.53 -3.32
CA ILE A 61 -14.78 0.39 -2.67
C ILE A 61 -13.48 0.50 -3.46
N SER A 62 -12.94 -0.62 -3.97
CA SER A 62 -11.71 -0.62 -4.76
C SER A 62 -11.84 0.20 -6.04
N PHE A 63 -12.94 0.06 -6.79
CA PHE A 63 -13.15 0.87 -8.00
C PHE A 63 -13.40 2.35 -7.67
N LEU A 64 -14.15 2.65 -6.60
CA LEU A 64 -14.32 4.03 -6.13
C LEU A 64 -12.98 4.65 -5.76
N THR A 65 -12.16 3.94 -5.00
CA THR A 65 -10.82 4.39 -4.60
C THR A 65 -9.92 4.60 -5.81
N ALA A 66 -9.90 3.67 -6.77
CA ALA A 66 -9.14 3.83 -8.01
C ALA A 66 -9.60 5.06 -8.80
N GLY A 67 -10.91 5.30 -8.89
CA GLY A 67 -11.46 6.52 -9.51
C GLY A 67 -11.03 7.80 -8.80
N LEU A 68 -11.08 7.83 -7.46
CA LEU A 68 -10.62 8.97 -6.67
C LEU A 68 -9.11 9.20 -6.80
N ILE A 69 -8.31 8.16 -6.81
CA ILE A 69 -6.86 8.25 -7.04
C ILE A 69 -6.61 8.86 -8.42
N THR A 70 -7.28 8.35 -9.46
CA THR A 70 -7.17 8.88 -10.83
C THR A 70 -7.55 10.35 -10.89
N TYR A 71 -8.67 10.74 -10.26
CA TYR A 71 -9.11 12.13 -10.18
C TYR A 71 -8.05 13.04 -9.53
N VAL A 72 -7.50 12.61 -8.37
CA VAL A 72 -6.45 13.36 -7.67
C VAL A 72 -5.21 13.53 -8.55
N PHE A 73 -4.78 12.50 -9.27
CA PHE A 73 -3.63 12.61 -10.17
C PHE A 73 -3.89 13.55 -11.35
N VAL A 74 -5.09 13.52 -11.95
CA VAL A 74 -5.48 14.46 -13.00
C VAL A 74 -5.47 15.90 -12.46
N ALA A 75 -6.05 16.14 -11.30
CA ALA A 75 -6.06 17.44 -10.66
C ALA A 75 -4.63 17.96 -10.38
N ILE A 76 -3.77 17.10 -9.83
CA ILE A 76 -2.35 17.44 -9.59
C ILE A 76 -1.63 17.75 -10.89
N PHE A 77 -1.86 16.96 -11.94
CA PHE A 77 -1.26 17.23 -13.24
C PHE A 77 -1.65 18.62 -13.76
N LEU A 78 -2.94 18.95 -13.72
CA LEU A 78 -3.44 20.26 -14.14
C LEU A 78 -2.85 21.39 -13.28
N VAL A 79 -2.80 21.24 -11.97
CA VAL A 79 -2.24 22.25 -11.06
C VAL A 79 -0.74 22.47 -11.31
N THR A 80 0.02 21.42 -11.59
CA THR A 80 1.46 21.53 -11.86
C THR A 80 1.79 22.13 -13.24
N GLU A 81 0.81 22.22 -14.16
CA GLU A 81 0.95 22.91 -15.44
C GLU A 81 0.61 24.43 -15.34
N LEU A 82 0.02 24.88 -14.22
CA LEU A 82 -0.28 26.30 -14.06
C LEU A 82 1.02 27.12 -13.95
N PRO A 83 1.11 28.26 -14.62
CA PRO A 83 2.27 29.14 -14.51
C PRO A 83 2.38 29.68 -13.08
N PRO A 84 3.56 29.60 -12.46
CA PRO A 84 3.75 30.10 -11.10
C PRO A 84 3.68 31.64 -11.06
N ALA A 85 3.14 32.18 -9.97
CA ALA A 85 3.11 33.62 -9.76
C ALA A 85 4.51 34.14 -9.35
N ASP A 86 4.92 35.29 -9.89
CA ASP A 86 6.25 35.87 -9.64
C ASP A 86 6.53 36.09 -8.14
N PHE A 87 5.56 36.63 -7.39
CA PHE A 87 5.72 36.85 -5.96
C PHE A 87 5.96 35.55 -5.19
N TRP A 88 5.31 34.43 -5.60
CA TRP A 88 5.45 33.13 -4.98
C TRP A 88 6.86 32.57 -5.23
N LEU A 89 7.41 32.73 -6.42
CA LEU A 89 8.77 32.35 -6.75
C LEU A 89 9.80 33.17 -5.94
N GLN A 90 9.59 34.49 -5.82
CA GLN A 90 10.50 35.40 -5.11
C GLN A 90 10.56 35.10 -3.59
N ILE A 91 9.41 34.90 -2.95
CA ILE A 91 9.33 34.60 -1.50
C ILE A 91 9.99 33.25 -1.18
N ASN A 92 9.90 32.29 -2.08
CA ASN A 92 10.39 30.91 -1.88
C ASN A 92 11.68 30.62 -2.69
N GLY A 93 12.39 31.63 -3.14
CA GLY A 93 13.58 31.50 -3.99
C GLY A 93 14.84 31.05 -3.26
N THR A 94 14.78 30.88 -1.93
CA THR A 94 15.90 30.39 -1.11
C THR A 94 15.43 29.33 -0.13
N ASP A 95 16.32 28.37 0.16
CA ASP A 95 16.12 27.37 1.22
C ASP A 95 16.39 27.95 2.63
N PRO A 96 16.11 27.22 3.73
CA PRO A 96 16.43 27.67 5.10
C PRO A 96 17.91 27.96 5.37
N LYS A 97 18.83 27.53 4.49
CA LYS A 97 20.26 27.80 4.55
C LYS A 97 20.68 28.99 3.70
N GLY A 98 19.73 29.68 3.05
CA GLY A 98 19.99 30.80 2.16
C GLY A 98 20.51 30.43 0.76
N LEU A 99 20.45 29.13 0.38
CA LEU A 99 20.86 28.69 -0.95
C LEU A 99 19.71 28.87 -1.97
N PRO A 100 20.01 29.13 -3.25
CA PRO A 100 19.00 29.24 -4.29
C PRO A 100 18.11 27.97 -4.33
N PHE A 101 16.79 28.16 -4.36
CA PHE A 101 15.81 27.08 -4.35
C PHE A 101 14.70 27.34 -5.36
N ASP A 102 14.47 26.41 -6.27
CA ASP A 102 13.37 26.46 -7.21
C ASP A 102 12.15 25.73 -6.62
N ILE A 103 11.26 26.50 -5.99
CA ILE A 103 10.04 25.98 -5.37
C ILE A 103 9.08 25.34 -6.40
N ASN A 104 9.00 25.90 -7.62
CA ASN A 104 8.12 25.38 -8.66
C ASN A 104 8.60 24.03 -9.18
N TYR A 105 9.90 23.89 -9.40
CA TYR A 105 10.52 22.62 -9.75
C TYR A 105 10.34 21.58 -8.64
N ALA A 106 10.59 21.97 -7.39
CA ALA A 106 10.41 21.07 -6.23
C ALA A 106 8.96 20.62 -6.08
N PHE A 107 8.00 21.55 -6.20
CA PHE A 107 6.56 21.27 -6.18
C PHE A 107 6.19 20.26 -7.26
N SER A 108 6.56 20.55 -8.51
CA SER A 108 6.29 19.67 -9.64
C SER A 108 6.93 18.30 -9.49
N THR A 109 8.18 18.23 -9.02
CA THR A 109 8.90 16.97 -8.80
C THR A 109 8.25 16.10 -7.73
N ILE A 110 7.78 16.70 -6.62
CA ILE A 110 7.13 15.97 -5.52
C ILE A 110 5.73 15.48 -5.92
N PHE A 111 4.94 16.34 -6.55
CA PHE A 111 3.54 16.03 -6.82
C PHE A 111 3.31 15.35 -8.17
N ARG A 112 4.09 15.68 -9.18
CA ARG A 112 4.01 15.12 -10.53
C ARG A 112 4.84 13.85 -10.65
N GLN A 113 4.41 12.82 -9.97
CA GLN A 113 5.05 11.52 -10.10
C GLN A 113 4.89 10.99 -11.53
N GLY A 114 5.94 10.32 -12.03
CA GLY A 114 5.91 9.78 -13.38
C GLY A 114 4.68 8.92 -13.65
N LEU A 115 4.17 8.96 -14.88
CA LEU A 115 2.99 8.21 -15.31
C LEU A 115 3.09 6.71 -14.95
N GLY A 116 4.29 6.15 -15.03
CA GLY A 116 4.55 4.76 -14.66
C GLY A 116 4.25 4.46 -13.19
N ILE A 117 4.57 5.37 -12.27
CA ILE A 117 4.30 5.21 -10.84
C ILE A 117 2.78 5.23 -10.58
N ILE A 118 2.05 6.10 -11.29
CA ILE A 118 0.59 6.20 -11.18
C ILE A 118 -0.05 4.91 -11.69
N LEU A 119 0.28 4.48 -12.89
CA LEU A 119 -0.24 3.25 -13.51
C LEU A 119 0.13 2.02 -12.67
N GLY A 120 1.39 1.94 -12.21
CA GLY A 120 1.85 0.86 -11.35
C GLY A 120 1.08 0.79 -10.03
N SER A 121 0.88 1.93 -9.38
CA SER A 121 0.16 2.00 -8.11
C SER A 121 -1.32 1.63 -8.24
N ILE A 122 -2.02 2.11 -9.28
CA ILE A 122 -3.43 1.77 -9.52
C ILE A 122 -3.57 0.30 -9.87
N THR A 123 -2.71 -0.21 -10.76
CA THR A 123 -2.72 -1.63 -11.15
C THR A 123 -2.46 -2.54 -9.96
N ALA A 124 -1.41 -2.27 -9.19
CA ALA A 124 -1.06 -3.05 -8.02
C ALA A 124 -2.17 -3.00 -6.95
N PHE A 125 -2.76 -1.82 -6.72
CA PHE A 125 -3.87 -1.66 -5.80
C PHE A 125 -5.08 -2.52 -6.22
N LEU A 126 -5.51 -2.43 -7.48
CA LEU A 126 -6.67 -3.19 -7.97
C LEU A 126 -6.40 -4.70 -7.95
N VAL A 127 -5.25 -5.13 -8.45
CA VAL A 127 -4.88 -6.55 -8.46
C VAL A 127 -4.71 -7.08 -7.04
N GLY A 128 -4.01 -6.35 -6.17
CA GLY A 128 -3.80 -6.72 -4.78
C GLY A 128 -5.12 -6.85 -4.01
N GLN A 129 -6.03 -5.86 -4.13
CA GLN A 129 -7.33 -5.89 -3.46
C GLN A 129 -8.23 -7.03 -3.97
N LEU A 130 -8.25 -7.27 -5.27
CA LEU A 130 -9.02 -8.39 -5.82
C LEU A 130 -8.46 -9.73 -5.36
N LEU A 131 -7.14 -9.91 -5.39
CA LEU A 131 -6.51 -11.14 -4.88
C LEU A 131 -6.77 -11.33 -3.39
N ASP A 132 -6.70 -10.25 -2.59
CA ASP A 132 -6.97 -10.32 -1.16
C ASP A 132 -8.38 -10.82 -0.90
N VAL A 133 -9.40 -10.18 -1.49
CA VAL A 133 -10.80 -10.59 -1.27
C VAL A 133 -11.10 -12.00 -1.78
N TYR A 134 -10.53 -12.40 -2.94
CA TYR A 134 -10.73 -13.76 -3.45
C TYR A 134 -10.09 -14.80 -2.54
N THR A 135 -8.85 -14.57 -2.10
CA THR A 135 -8.14 -15.48 -1.20
C THR A 135 -8.78 -15.53 0.17
N PHE A 136 -9.20 -14.37 0.72
CA PHE A 136 -9.92 -14.28 1.99
C PHE A 136 -11.21 -15.12 1.95
N GLN A 137 -12.05 -14.93 0.94
CA GLN A 137 -13.31 -15.67 0.81
C GLN A 137 -13.08 -17.16 0.53
N TRP A 138 -12.03 -17.51 -0.21
CA TRP A 138 -11.65 -18.90 -0.42
C TRP A 138 -11.25 -19.58 0.90
N ILE A 139 -10.37 -18.98 1.69
CA ILE A 139 -10.00 -19.50 3.02
C ILE A 139 -11.23 -19.56 3.93
N ARG A 140 -12.09 -18.54 3.90
CA ARG A 140 -13.33 -18.51 4.68
C ARG A 140 -14.28 -19.66 4.32
N SER A 141 -14.43 -20.00 3.04
CA SER A 141 -15.25 -21.13 2.61
C SER A 141 -14.76 -22.47 3.16
N MET A 142 -13.46 -22.60 3.46
CA MET A 142 -12.86 -23.79 4.04
C MET A 142 -12.93 -23.81 5.57
N THR A 143 -12.85 -22.65 6.23
CA THR A 143 -12.74 -22.51 7.69
C THR A 143 -14.03 -22.08 8.38
N GLY A 144 -15.04 -21.66 7.62
CA GLY A 144 -16.29 -21.08 8.14
C GLY A 144 -16.03 -19.76 8.88
N SER A 145 -16.79 -19.50 9.94
CA SER A 145 -16.63 -18.31 10.81
C SER A 145 -15.46 -18.44 11.80
N LYS A 146 -14.85 -19.61 11.91
CA LYS A 146 -13.72 -19.86 12.81
C LYS A 146 -12.42 -19.38 12.17
N ASN A 147 -11.39 -19.15 13.00
CA ASN A 147 -10.03 -18.83 12.58
C ASN A 147 -9.92 -17.54 11.73
N LEU A 148 -10.43 -16.42 12.26
CA LEU A 148 -10.32 -15.10 11.63
C LEU A 148 -8.87 -14.76 11.23
N TRP A 149 -7.89 -15.04 12.10
CA TRP A 149 -6.48 -14.79 11.83
C TRP A 149 -5.97 -15.49 10.56
N LEU A 150 -6.44 -16.72 10.30
CA LEU A 150 -6.01 -17.48 9.13
C LEU A 150 -6.55 -16.86 7.83
N ARG A 151 -7.77 -16.32 7.85
CA ARG A 151 -8.36 -15.64 6.70
C ARG A 151 -7.63 -14.33 6.41
N ALA A 152 -7.49 -13.48 7.44
CA ALA A 152 -6.85 -12.18 7.33
C ALA A 152 -5.35 -12.33 6.94
N THR A 153 -4.58 -13.08 7.70
CA THR A 153 -3.15 -13.26 7.44
C THR A 153 -2.90 -14.07 6.17
N GLY A 154 -3.70 -15.11 5.90
CA GLY A 154 -3.54 -15.96 4.72
C GLY A 154 -3.83 -15.23 3.41
N SER A 155 -4.91 -14.42 3.35
CA SER A 155 -5.19 -13.61 2.16
C SER A 155 -4.12 -12.55 1.93
N THR A 156 -3.67 -11.93 3.02
CA THR A 156 -2.63 -10.91 2.98
C THR A 156 -1.28 -11.46 2.49
N ILE A 157 -0.88 -12.67 2.88
CA ILE A 157 0.35 -13.30 2.36
C ILE A 157 0.33 -13.33 0.83
N VAL A 158 -0.76 -13.77 0.22
CA VAL A 158 -0.88 -13.91 -1.23
C VAL A 158 -0.97 -12.54 -1.91
N SER A 159 -1.89 -11.70 -1.47
CA SER A 159 -2.15 -10.40 -2.09
C SER A 159 -0.95 -9.46 -1.98
N GLN A 160 -0.28 -9.41 -0.84
CA GLN A 160 0.85 -8.53 -0.60
C GLN A 160 2.15 -9.00 -1.26
N PHE A 161 2.28 -10.30 -1.51
CA PHE A 161 3.35 -10.79 -2.37
C PHE A 161 3.23 -10.15 -3.76
N VAL A 162 2.06 -10.29 -4.40
CA VAL A 162 1.81 -9.72 -5.72
C VAL A 162 1.91 -8.19 -5.72
N ASP A 163 1.27 -7.52 -4.75
CA ASP A 163 1.31 -6.06 -4.63
C ASP A 163 2.75 -5.53 -4.53
N SER A 164 3.58 -6.15 -3.68
CA SER A 164 4.96 -5.71 -3.47
C SER A 164 5.82 -5.76 -4.72
N PHE A 165 5.58 -6.73 -5.61
CA PHE A 165 6.36 -6.87 -6.85
C PHE A 165 5.73 -6.17 -8.04
N VAL A 166 4.39 -6.11 -8.13
CA VAL A 166 3.70 -5.44 -9.23
C VAL A 166 3.97 -3.94 -9.19
N VAL A 167 3.83 -3.30 -8.02
CA VAL A 167 4.09 -1.86 -7.91
C VAL A 167 5.52 -1.51 -8.27
N LEU A 168 6.49 -2.26 -7.75
CA LEU A 168 7.90 -2.00 -8.00
C LEU A 168 8.30 -2.34 -9.44
N GLY A 169 7.77 -3.44 -9.97
CA GLY A 169 8.03 -3.86 -11.36
C GLY A 169 7.47 -2.86 -12.36
N VAL A 170 6.23 -2.42 -12.20
CA VAL A 170 5.65 -1.46 -13.13
C VAL A 170 6.25 -0.06 -12.93
N ALA A 171 6.24 0.46 -11.71
CA ALA A 171 6.63 1.85 -11.46
C ALA A 171 8.13 2.12 -11.64
N PHE A 172 8.97 1.20 -11.21
CA PHE A 172 10.42 1.46 -11.13
C PHE A 172 11.26 0.68 -12.13
N TYR A 173 10.81 -0.52 -12.56
CA TYR A 173 11.53 -1.28 -13.60
C TYR A 173 11.05 -0.93 -15.00
N LEU A 174 9.72 -0.97 -15.28
CA LEU A 174 9.22 -0.69 -16.63
C LEU A 174 9.26 0.80 -17.00
N PHE A 175 8.93 1.68 -16.07
CA PHE A 175 8.87 3.13 -16.30
C PHE A 175 9.96 3.93 -15.58
N GLY A 176 10.75 3.29 -14.74
CA GLY A 176 11.86 3.90 -14.02
C GLY A 176 13.21 3.33 -14.49
N ASN A 177 14.24 3.60 -13.70
CA ASN A 177 15.61 3.19 -14.01
C ASN A 177 16.16 2.13 -13.04
N TRP A 178 15.27 1.36 -12.37
CA TRP A 178 15.71 0.34 -11.45
C TRP A 178 16.10 -0.94 -12.19
N SER A 179 17.15 -1.60 -11.68
CA SER A 179 17.49 -2.96 -12.11
C SER A 179 16.52 -3.97 -11.51
N LEU A 180 16.41 -5.14 -12.15
CA LEU A 180 15.58 -6.23 -11.63
C LEU A 180 16.04 -6.66 -10.23
N SER A 181 17.34 -6.66 -9.95
CA SER A 181 17.89 -6.96 -8.61
C SER A 181 17.43 -5.96 -7.54
N GLN A 182 17.32 -4.69 -7.88
CA GLN A 182 16.77 -3.67 -6.96
C GLN A 182 15.29 -3.89 -6.69
N VAL A 183 14.49 -4.20 -7.72
CA VAL A 183 13.06 -4.51 -7.56
C VAL A 183 12.87 -5.74 -6.67
N VAL A 184 13.64 -6.79 -6.90
CA VAL A 184 13.56 -8.02 -6.11
C VAL A 184 13.99 -7.77 -4.67
N ALA A 185 15.09 -7.06 -4.43
CA ALA A 185 15.60 -6.76 -3.10
C ALA A 185 14.60 -5.94 -2.27
N VAL A 186 14.15 -4.80 -2.81
CA VAL A 186 13.19 -3.93 -2.12
C VAL A 186 11.83 -4.62 -1.99
N GLY A 187 11.40 -5.40 -3.00
CA GLY A 187 10.15 -6.18 -2.97
C GLY A 187 10.14 -7.21 -1.84
N ILE A 188 11.22 -7.98 -1.68
CA ILE A 188 11.36 -8.95 -0.59
C ILE A 188 11.27 -8.26 0.76
N ILE A 189 12.02 -7.17 0.97
CA ILE A 189 12.02 -6.48 2.28
C ILE A 189 10.65 -5.86 2.59
N ASN A 190 10.00 -5.22 1.61
CA ASN A 190 8.64 -4.71 1.78
C ASN A 190 7.65 -5.85 2.10
N TYR A 191 7.76 -6.98 1.41
CA TYR A 191 6.90 -8.14 1.65
C TYR A 191 7.11 -8.73 3.04
N VAL A 192 8.36 -8.97 3.46
CA VAL A 192 8.69 -9.50 4.79
C VAL A 192 8.19 -8.55 5.89
N TYR A 193 8.41 -7.24 5.72
CA TYR A 193 7.88 -6.24 6.64
C TYR A 193 6.36 -6.35 6.79
N LYS A 194 5.62 -6.32 5.67
CA LYS A 194 4.16 -6.43 5.67
C LYS A 194 3.68 -7.73 6.31
N PHE A 195 4.36 -8.84 6.04
CA PHE A 195 4.05 -10.14 6.63
C PHE A 195 4.20 -10.13 8.15
N VAL A 196 5.33 -9.63 8.66
CA VAL A 196 5.58 -9.51 10.11
C VAL A 196 4.54 -8.60 10.77
N ILE A 197 4.25 -7.44 10.18
CA ILE A 197 3.25 -6.53 10.70
C ILE A 197 1.86 -7.16 10.69
N ALA A 198 1.47 -7.91 9.66
CA ALA A 198 0.17 -8.62 9.62
C ALA A 198 0.01 -9.57 10.81
N ILE A 199 1.05 -10.33 11.15
CA ILE A 199 1.04 -11.21 12.33
C ILE A 199 0.90 -10.39 13.61
N LEU A 200 1.70 -9.33 13.76
CA LEU A 200 1.67 -8.48 14.96
C LEU A 200 0.34 -7.74 15.14
N LEU A 201 -0.36 -7.42 14.06
CA LEU A 201 -1.66 -6.76 14.09
C LEU A 201 -2.84 -7.73 14.27
N THR A 202 -2.62 -9.04 14.22
CA THR A 202 -3.71 -10.02 14.40
C THR A 202 -4.52 -9.80 15.70
N PRO A 203 -3.92 -9.55 16.88
CA PRO A 203 -4.69 -9.23 18.07
C PRO A 203 -5.55 -7.96 17.93
N LEU A 204 -5.03 -6.94 17.23
CA LEU A 204 -5.77 -5.71 16.97
C LEU A 204 -6.99 -5.95 16.07
N LEU A 205 -6.91 -6.87 15.11
CA LEU A 205 -8.05 -7.29 14.30
C LEU A 205 -9.18 -7.85 15.16
N TYR A 206 -8.87 -8.72 16.11
CA TYR A 206 -9.89 -9.27 17.03
C TYR A 206 -10.55 -8.18 17.88
N VAL A 207 -9.76 -7.20 18.36
CA VAL A 207 -10.30 -6.05 19.09
C VAL A 207 -11.22 -5.20 18.18
N ALA A 208 -10.78 -4.90 16.95
CA ALA A 208 -11.56 -4.12 16.01
C ALA A 208 -12.90 -4.81 15.66
N HIS A 209 -12.88 -6.10 15.37
CA HIS A 209 -14.10 -6.89 15.14
C HIS A 209 -15.01 -6.90 16.37
N GLY A 210 -14.46 -7.12 17.57
CA GLY A 210 -15.25 -7.06 18.80
C GLY A 210 -15.91 -5.72 19.06
N LEU A 211 -15.25 -4.61 18.74
CA LEU A 211 -15.82 -3.27 18.85
C LEU A 211 -16.94 -3.04 17.82
N ILE A 212 -16.78 -3.53 16.59
CA ILE A 212 -17.79 -3.42 15.55
C ILE A 212 -19.02 -4.28 15.89
N ASP A 213 -18.82 -5.51 16.35
CA ASP A 213 -19.90 -6.40 16.78
C ASP A 213 -20.69 -5.81 17.97
N LEU A 214 -19.98 -5.14 18.89
CA LEU A 214 -20.62 -4.43 20.00
C LEU A 214 -21.44 -3.23 19.53
N TYR A 215 -20.91 -2.46 18.56
CA TYR A 215 -21.58 -1.27 18.01
C TYR A 215 -22.80 -1.63 17.17
N LEU A 216 -22.70 -2.64 16.33
CA LEU A 216 -23.81 -3.08 15.46
C LEU A 216 -24.88 -3.91 16.20
N GLY A 217 -24.48 -4.54 17.31
CA GLY A 217 -25.24 -5.63 17.93
C GLY A 217 -24.99 -6.98 17.26
N LYS A 218 -24.92 -8.02 18.07
CA LYS A 218 -24.51 -9.37 17.61
C LYS A 218 -25.37 -9.93 16.47
N GLU A 219 -26.67 -9.69 16.49
CA GLU A 219 -27.58 -10.21 15.46
C GLU A 219 -27.28 -9.58 14.09
N ILE A 220 -27.12 -8.25 14.04
CA ILE A 220 -26.80 -7.53 12.78
C ILE A 220 -25.42 -7.92 12.28
N ALA A 221 -24.43 -8.02 13.17
CA ALA A 221 -23.08 -8.41 12.81
C ALA A 221 -23.03 -9.81 12.18
N ILE A 222 -23.74 -10.79 12.76
CA ILE A 222 -23.87 -12.15 12.22
C ILE A 222 -24.57 -12.10 10.85
N GLU A 223 -25.69 -11.41 10.72
CA GLU A 223 -26.41 -11.28 9.45
C GLU A 223 -25.55 -10.69 8.33
N LEU A 224 -24.78 -9.64 8.63
CA LEU A 224 -23.86 -9.02 7.65
C LEU A 224 -22.75 -9.98 7.23
N THR A 225 -22.12 -10.67 8.19
CA THR A 225 -21.04 -11.62 7.88
C THR A 225 -21.55 -12.84 7.10
N GLU A 226 -22.77 -13.32 7.34
CA GLU A 226 -23.40 -14.39 6.57
C GLU A 226 -23.75 -13.93 5.15
N LYS A 227 -24.32 -12.73 4.99
CA LYS A 227 -24.58 -12.12 3.67
C LYS A 227 -23.30 -11.93 2.88
N ALA A 228 -22.23 -11.44 3.52
CA ALA A 228 -20.92 -11.30 2.90
C ALA A 228 -20.35 -12.64 2.42
N GLN A 229 -20.59 -13.73 3.15
CA GLN A 229 -20.17 -15.07 2.78
C GLN A 229 -21.01 -15.65 1.63
N ALA A 230 -22.29 -15.37 1.60
CA ALA A 230 -23.20 -15.85 0.54
C ALA A 230 -23.01 -15.08 -0.79
N SER A 231 -22.40 -13.91 -0.75
CA SER A 231 -22.14 -13.10 -1.95
C SER A 231 -21.05 -13.75 -2.82
N LYS A 232 -21.47 -14.31 -3.96
CA LYS A 232 -20.60 -14.98 -4.96
C LYS A 232 -19.91 -13.97 -5.88
#